data_f5a89a75573d1a0a7a24cbf79c62b0ef
#
_entry.id   f5a89a75573d1a0a7a24cbf79c62b0ef
#
_cell.length_a   1.000
_cell.length_b   1.000
_cell.length_c   1.000
_cell.angle_alpha   90.00
_cell.angle_beta   90.00
_cell.angle_gamma   90.00
#
_symmetry.space_group_name_H-M   'P 1'
#
loop_
_entity.id
_entity.type
_entity.pdbx_description
1 polymer ?
#
loop_
_entity_poly.entity_id
_entity_poly.type
_entity_poly.pdbx_seq_one_letter_code
_entity_poly.pdbx_strand_id
1 'polypeptide(L)'
;GVIPYINRKVEYTESESLKERYQSFMRPVPCETCHGRRLRPEILAVTLATEDGREFNISEITDLSISDCLEVVNHLRLGTREAAIAKSILKEVRARLQFLLDVGLNYLTLSRPAASLSGGEAQRIRLATQIGSGLAGVLYVLDEPSIGLHQRDNRKLIATLKRLRDLGNTLIVVEHDEETMQESDWIVDIGPGAGEFGGEVIYSGSYDGLLKVENSLTGAYLSGRRSIAVPAVRRPVDSERVLKVVDARENNLQHIDVELSLIHI
;
A
#
# COMPACT_ATOMS: atom_id res chain seq x y z
N GLY A 1 16.31 27.57 -27.86
CA GLY A 1 16.86 26.22 -27.69
C GLY A 1 15.77 25.19 -27.36
N VAL A 2 16.11 23.92 -27.33
CA VAL A 2 15.15 22.80 -27.12
C VAL A 2 14.47 22.89 -25.76
N ILE A 3 15.21 23.18 -24.67
CA ILE A 3 14.67 23.26 -23.33
C ILE A 3 13.54 24.29 -23.20
N PRO A 4 13.70 25.56 -23.59
CA PRO A 4 12.60 26.53 -23.56
C PRO A 4 11.42 26.15 -24.44
N TYR A 5 11.67 25.44 -25.55
CA TYR A 5 10.63 24.96 -26.44
C TYR A 5 9.76 23.90 -25.74
N ILE A 6 10.39 22.88 -25.13
CA ILE A 6 9.69 21.80 -24.41
C ILE A 6 8.91 22.38 -23.22
N ASN A 7 9.54 23.25 -22.41
CA ASN A 7 8.89 23.89 -21.27
C ASN A 7 7.61 24.63 -21.69
N ARG A 8 7.69 25.42 -22.79
CA ARG A 8 6.54 26.13 -23.33
C ARG A 8 5.44 25.17 -23.80
N LYS A 9 5.83 24.05 -24.44
CA LYS A 9 4.85 23.04 -24.87
C LYS A 9 4.14 22.39 -23.70
N VAL A 10 4.82 22.06 -22.60
CA VAL A 10 4.21 21.52 -21.39
C VAL A 10 3.26 22.53 -20.75
N GLU A 11 3.64 23.82 -20.73
CA GLU A 11 2.86 24.87 -20.07
C GLU A 11 1.57 25.24 -20.83
N TYR A 12 1.62 25.30 -22.17
CA TYR A 12 0.53 25.81 -23.00
C TYR A 12 -0.23 24.74 -23.78
N THR A 13 0.07 23.45 -23.63
CA THR A 13 -0.66 22.38 -24.33
C THR A 13 -1.90 21.98 -23.54
N GLU A 14 -3.07 22.06 -24.15
CA GLU A 14 -4.35 21.66 -23.56
C GLU A 14 -4.59 20.15 -23.57
N SER A 15 -3.94 19.41 -24.48
CA SER A 15 -4.07 17.96 -24.59
C SER A 15 -3.17 17.26 -23.57
N GLU A 16 -3.78 16.53 -22.63
CA GLU A 16 -3.05 15.78 -21.60
C GLU A 16 -2.07 14.76 -22.20
N SER A 17 -2.46 14.03 -23.26
CA SER A 17 -1.59 13.05 -23.92
C SER A 17 -0.34 13.68 -24.57
N LEU A 18 -0.48 14.87 -25.14
CA LEU A 18 0.66 15.61 -25.67
C LEU A 18 1.52 16.19 -24.55
N LYS A 19 0.92 16.64 -23.47
CA LYS A 19 1.62 17.12 -22.28
C LYS A 19 2.47 16.01 -21.65
N GLU A 20 1.91 14.83 -21.45
CA GLU A 20 2.63 13.64 -20.96
C GLU A 20 3.81 13.29 -21.89
N ARG A 21 3.59 13.34 -23.22
CA ARG A 21 4.66 13.10 -24.20
C ARG A 21 5.79 14.11 -24.07
N TYR A 22 5.50 15.41 -23.88
CA TYR A 22 6.55 16.41 -23.66
C TYR A 22 7.22 16.25 -22.30
N GLN A 23 6.47 15.91 -21.25
CA GLN A 23 6.99 15.63 -19.92
C GLN A 23 7.91 14.39 -19.90
N SER A 24 7.69 13.41 -20.77
CA SER A 24 8.57 12.24 -20.87
C SER A 24 10.02 12.58 -21.28
N PHE A 25 10.25 13.75 -21.88
CA PHE A 25 11.59 14.28 -22.18
C PHE A 25 12.21 15.04 -21.01
N MET A 26 11.49 15.22 -19.91
CA MET A 26 11.95 15.91 -18.71
C MET A 26 12.30 14.92 -17.61
N ARG A 27 13.29 15.26 -16.81
CA ARG A 27 13.63 14.53 -15.59
C ARG A 27 13.49 15.47 -14.39
N PRO A 28 12.80 15.07 -13.32
CA PRO A 28 12.80 15.81 -12.08
C PRO A 28 14.23 15.96 -11.56
N VAL A 29 14.63 17.18 -11.22
CA VAL A 29 15.90 17.46 -10.57
C VAL A 29 15.65 18.13 -9.23
N PRO A 30 16.43 17.85 -8.19
CA PRO A 30 16.32 18.55 -6.93
C PRO A 30 16.53 20.07 -7.12
N CYS A 31 15.74 20.88 -6.43
CA CYS A 31 15.92 22.32 -6.38
C CYS A 31 17.31 22.66 -5.81
N GLU A 32 18.08 23.52 -6.46
CA GLU A 32 19.42 23.93 -6.03
C GLU A 32 19.43 24.61 -4.66
N THR A 33 18.36 25.30 -4.28
CA THR A 33 18.25 26.00 -2.99
C THR A 33 17.87 25.08 -1.84
N CYS A 34 16.89 24.19 -2.02
CA CYS A 34 16.40 23.34 -0.94
C CYS A 34 16.85 21.87 -1.04
N HIS A 35 17.56 21.51 -2.12
CA HIS A 35 18.09 20.15 -2.37
C HIS A 35 17.02 19.05 -2.24
N GLY A 36 15.78 19.34 -2.66
CA GLY A 36 14.63 18.44 -2.55
C GLY A 36 13.86 18.50 -1.24
N ARG A 37 14.32 19.24 -0.23
CA ARG A 37 13.66 19.33 1.10
C ARG A 37 12.38 20.17 1.12
N ARG A 38 12.07 20.92 0.04
CA ARG A 38 10.84 21.72 -0.17
C ARG A 38 10.60 22.84 0.84
N LEU A 39 11.52 23.07 1.78
CA LEU A 39 11.43 24.06 2.84
C LEU A 39 12.63 25.00 2.82
N ARG A 40 12.46 26.19 3.41
CA ARG A 40 13.54 27.16 3.59
C ARG A 40 14.51 26.70 4.68
N PRO A 41 15.82 27.07 4.59
CA PRO A 41 16.82 26.70 5.60
C PRO A 41 16.44 27.09 7.03
N GLU A 42 15.79 28.26 7.20
CA GLU A 42 15.37 28.76 8.53
C GLU A 42 14.33 27.82 9.18
N ILE A 43 13.44 27.22 8.38
CA ILE A 43 12.45 26.26 8.90
C ILE A 43 13.13 24.94 9.26
N LEU A 44 14.14 24.54 8.50
CA LEU A 44 14.91 23.33 8.75
C LEU A 44 15.87 23.45 9.95
N ALA A 45 16.13 24.68 10.42
CA ALA A 45 16.91 24.92 11.64
C ALA A 45 16.08 24.61 12.92
N VAL A 46 14.75 24.44 12.81
CA VAL A 46 13.93 24.03 13.94
C VAL A 46 13.98 22.52 14.07
N THR A 47 14.48 22.04 15.22
CA THR A 47 14.65 20.62 15.52
C THR A 47 13.82 20.19 16.73
N LEU A 48 13.47 18.92 16.76
CA LEU A 48 12.90 18.21 17.91
C LEU A 48 13.91 17.18 18.39
N ALA A 49 14.21 17.17 19.69
CA ALA A 49 15.11 16.22 20.29
C ALA A 49 14.36 14.97 20.78
N THR A 50 15.00 13.82 20.68
CA THR A 50 14.56 12.56 21.27
C THR A 50 15.24 12.32 22.62
N GLU A 51 14.74 11.35 23.38
CA GLU A 51 15.29 10.99 24.71
C GLU A 51 16.74 10.49 24.64
N ASP A 52 17.14 9.89 23.52
CA ASP A 52 18.51 9.43 23.24
C ASP A 52 19.44 10.54 22.74
N GLY A 53 18.96 11.78 22.64
CA GLY A 53 19.74 12.96 22.27
C GLY A 53 19.90 13.19 20.77
N ARG A 54 19.27 12.41 19.91
CA ARG A 54 19.21 12.71 18.46
C ARG A 54 18.27 13.91 18.24
N GLU A 55 18.57 14.71 17.24
CA GLU A 55 17.75 15.84 16.82
C GLU A 55 17.30 15.66 15.39
N PHE A 56 16.03 16.01 15.12
CA PHE A 56 15.43 15.86 13.81
C PHE A 56 14.67 17.13 13.44
N ASN A 57 14.87 17.63 12.23
CA ASN A 57 13.98 18.60 11.63
C ASN A 57 12.80 17.91 10.90
N ILE A 58 11.85 18.70 10.44
CA ILE A 58 10.64 18.17 9.79
C ILE A 58 10.96 17.37 8.50
N SER A 59 11.96 17.77 7.72
CA SER A 59 12.35 17.04 6.51
C SER A 59 12.94 15.67 6.87
N GLU A 60 13.81 15.62 7.86
CA GLU A 60 14.42 14.38 8.32
C GLU A 60 13.37 13.40 8.88
N ILE A 61 12.41 13.91 9.67
CA ILE A 61 11.28 13.08 10.16
C ILE A 61 10.45 12.53 9.01
N THR A 62 10.14 13.34 8.00
CA THR A 62 9.32 12.89 6.86
C THR A 62 10.04 11.95 5.90
N ASP A 63 11.38 11.94 5.92
CA ASP A 63 12.21 11.04 5.12
C ASP A 63 12.44 9.68 5.79
N LEU A 64 12.11 9.55 7.08
CA LEU A 64 12.11 8.27 7.78
C LEU A 64 11.01 7.34 7.23
N SER A 65 11.22 6.04 7.36
CA SER A 65 10.14 5.08 7.18
C SER A 65 9.00 5.34 8.18
N ILE A 66 7.77 4.96 7.86
CA ILE A 66 6.63 5.12 8.79
C ILE A 66 6.92 4.46 10.15
N SER A 67 7.62 3.31 10.15
CA SER A 67 8.02 2.65 11.40
C SER A 67 8.99 3.51 12.22
N ASP A 68 10.05 4.01 11.60
CA ASP A 68 11.05 4.82 12.28
C ASP A 68 10.49 6.18 12.69
N CYS A 69 9.62 6.76 11.84
CA CYS A 69 8.90 8.00 12.17
C CYS A 69 8.04 7.84 13.43
N LEU A 70 7.31 6.73 13.57
CA LEU A 70 6.53 6.45 14.77
C LEU A 70 7.42 6.27 16.00
N GLU A 71 8.55 5.59 15.84
CA GLU A 71 9.54 5.43 16.92
C GLU A 71 10.05 6.80 17.40
N VAL A 72 10.49 7.66 16.48
CA VAL A 72 10.93 9.04 16.82
C VAL A 72 9.81 9.80 17.54
N VAL A 73 8.57 9.79 17.02
CA VAL A 73 7.42 10.48 17.62
C VAL A 73 7.09 9.95 19.02
N ASN A 74 7.34 8.67 19.29
CA ASN A 74 7.11 8.08 20.61
C ASN A 74 8.16 8.50 21.65
N HIS A 75 9.39 8.76 21.22
CA HIS A 75 10.52 9.07 22.10
C HIS A 75 10.93 10.57 22.06
N LEU A 76 10.01 11.46 21.65
CA LEU A 76 10.26 12.89 21.68
C LEU A 76 10.46 13.38 23.12
N ARG A 77 11.55 14.11 23.35
CA ARG A 77 11.85 14.79 24.63
C ARG A 77 11.20 16.18 24.60
N LEU A 78 10.11 16.34 25.31
CA LEU A 78 9.34 17.57 25.39
C LEU A 78 9.36 18.13 26.81
N GLY A 79 9.52 19.45 26.96
CA GLY A 79 9.32 20.14 28.23
C GLY A 79 7.84 20.11 28.66
N THR A 80 7.56 20.44 29.92
CA THR A 80 6.20 20.38 30.50
C THR A 80 5.18 21.19 29.69
N ARG A 81 5.55 22.39 29.24
CA ARG A 81 4.69 23.26 28.42
C ARG A 81 4.48 22.69 27.04
N GLU A 82 5.53 22.23 26.40
CA GLU A 82 5.49 21.64 25.05
C GLU A 82 4.67 20.34 25.03
N ALA A 83 4.84 19.49 26.04
CA ALA A 83 4.07 18.27 26.19
C ALA A 83 2.55 18.56 26.34
N ALA A 84 2.18 19.61 27.09
CA ALA A 84 0.78 20.01 27.22
C ALA A 84 0.17 20.50 25.89
N ILE A 85 0.93 21.28 25.10
CA ILE A 85 0.52 21.75 23.79
C ILE A 85 0.42 20.59 22.79
N ALA A 86 1.43 19.72 22.77
CA ALA A 86 1.55 18.64 21.78
C ALA A 86 0.63 17.43 22.06
N LYS A 87 0.07 17.31 23.26
CA LYS A 87 -0.67 16.12 23.72
C LYS A 87 -1.73 15.62 22.74
N SER A 88 -2.61 16.49 22.28
CA SER A 88 -3.69 16.13 21.34
C SER A 88 -3.15 15.85 19.93
N ILE A 89 -2.17 16.64 19.49
CA ILE A 89 -1.53 16.51 18.17
C ILE A 89 -0.78 15.18 18.09
N LEU A 90 0.05 14.88 19.09
CA LEU A 90 0.81 13.62 19.13
C LEU A 90 -0.09 12.39 19.24
N LYS A 91 -1.20 12.48 19.96
CA LYS A 91 -2.20 11.40 19.99
C LYS A 91 -2.71 11.07 18.60
N GLU A 92 -3.07 12.09 17.83
CA GLU A 92 -3.59 11.93 16.47
C GLU A 92 -2.51 11.44 15.49
N VAL A 93 -1.30 12.02 15.55
CA VAL A 93 -0.16 11.62 14.71
C VAL A 93 0.20 10.16 14.96
N ARG A 94 0.31 9.75 16.22
CA ARG A 94 0.59 8.35 16.59
C ARG A 94 -0.48 7.39 16.08
N ALA A 95 -1.75 7.75 16.23
CA ALA A 95 -2.86 6.92 15.75
C ALA A 95 -2.80 6.71 14.24
N ARG A 96 -2.52 7.76 13.47
CA ARG A 96 -2.41 7.70 12.00
C ARG A 96 -1.17 6.91 11.54
N LEU A 97 -0.01 7.14 12.17
CA LEU A 97 1.21 6.39 11.86
C LEU A 97 1.04 4.91 12.20
N GLN A 98 0.49 4.59 13.38
CA GLN A 98 0.21 3.22 13.78
C GLN A 98 -0.71 2.54 12.78
N PHE A 99 -1.74 3.25 12.32
CA PHE A 99 -2.65 2.69 11.32
C PHE A 99 -1.94 2.39 9.98
N LEU A 100 -1.06 3.28 9.51
CA LEU A 100 -0.26 3.01 8.31
C LEU A 100 0.61 1.76 8.48
N LEU A 101 1.13 1.51 9.68
CA LEU A 101 1.81 0.25 10.02
C LEU A 101 0.87 -0.96 9.96
N ASP A 102 -0.33 -0.83 10.54
CA ASP A 102 -1.33 -1.89 10.61
C ASP A 102 -1.80 -2.34 9.22
N VAL A 103 -1.80 -1.43 8.22
CA VAL A 103 -2.13 -1.76 6.82
C VAL A 103 -0.90 -2.12 5.96
N GLY A 104 0.25 -2.39 6.58
CA GLY A 104 1.46 -2.87 5.90
C GLY A 104 2.24 -1.82 5.12
N LEU A 105 2.10 -0.53 5.46
CA LEU A 105 2.82 0.58 4.81
C LEU A 105 4.04 1.07 5.61
N ASN A 106 4.63 0.20 6.42
CA ASN A 106 5.75 0.48 7.30
C ASN A 106 6.99 1.03 6.60
N TYR A 107 7.22 0.63 5.36
CA TYR A 107 8.39 0.99 4.54
C TYR A 107 8.26 2.32 3.80
N LEU A 108 7.06 2.88 3.70
CA LEU A 108 6.86 4.17 3.04
C LEU A 108 7.44 5.32 3.85
N THR A 109 7.74 6.42 3.16
CA THR A 109 8.12 7.69 3.78
C THR A 109 7.04 8.75 3.54
N LEU A 110 6.86 9.69 4.48
CA LEU A 110 5.90 10.78 4.31
C LEU A 110 6.32 11.79 3.22
N SER A 111 7.60 11.84 2.89
CA SER A 111 8.15 12.68 1.82
C SER A 111 7.89 12.15 0.42
N ARG A 112 7.48 10.88 0.29
CA ARG A 112 7.28 10.20 -0.98
C ARG A 112 6.16 10.87 -1.80
N PRO A 113 6.41 11.22 -3.10
CA PRO A 113 5.40 11.81 -3.96
C PRO A 113 4.21 10.87 -4.18
N ALA A 114 2.99 11.39 -4.08
CA ALA A 114 1.76 10.59 -4.25
C ALA A 114 1.69 9.90 -5.63
N ALA A 115 2.22 10.53 -6.69
CA ALA A 115 2.27 9.96 -8.04
C ALA A 115 3.17 8.72 -8.18
N SER A 116 4.05 8.46 -7.20
CA SER A 116 4.92 7.29 -7.18
C SER A 116 4.32 6.09 -6.43
N LEU A 117 3.15 6.26 -5.82
CA LEU A 117 2.46 5.21 -5.10
C LEU A 117 1.81 4.21 -6.06
N SER A 118 1.89 2.94 -5.74
CA SER A 118 1.08 1.91 -6.41
C SER A 118 -0.41 2.08 -6.06
N GLY A 119 -1.30 1.50 -6.87
CA GLY A 119 -2.75 1.55 -6.63
C GLY A 119 -3.12 1.04 -5.24
N GLY A 120 -2.55 -0.10 -4.83
CA GLY A 120 -2.78 -0.67 -3.50
C GLY A 120 -2.24 0.19 -2.34
N GLU A 121 -1.06 0.83 -2.50
CA GLU A 121 -0.53 1.79 -1.51
C GLU A 121 -1.46 2.99 -1.35
N ALA A 122 -1.89 3.59 -2.47
CA ALA A 122 -2.80 4.74 -2.45
C ALA A 122 -4.16 4.39 -1.81
N GLN A 123 -4.70 3.21 -2.08
CA GLN A 123 -5.95 2.73 -1.49
C GLN A 123 -5.82 2.55 0.02
N ARG A 124 -4.74 1.94 0.51
CA ARG A 124 -4.48 1.77 1.94
C ARG A 124 -4.26 3.10 2.67
N ILE A 125 -3.60 4.08 2.03
CA ILE A 125 -3.47 5.43 2.59
C ILE A 125 -4.85 6.10 2.71
N ARG A 126 -5.73 5.98 1.71
CA ARG A 126 -7.10 6.48 1.80
C ARG A 126 -7.88 5.83 2.94
N LEU A 127 -7.76 4.51 3.08
CA LEU A 127 -8.35 3.78 4.20
C LEU A 127 -7.82 4.31 5.54
N ALA A 128 -6.51 4.57 5.65
CA ALA A 128 -5.87 5.15 6.83
C ALA A 128 -6.48 6.51 7.25
N THR A 129 -6.74 7.37 6.28
CA THR A 129 -7.32 8.70 6.56
C THR A 129 -8.76 8.63 7.05
N GLN A 130 -9.52 7.65 6.59
CA GLN A 130 -10.93 7.46 6.96
C GLN A 130 -11.07 6.89 8.37
N ILE A 131 -10.21 5.95 8.76
CA ILE A 131 -10.25 5.32 10.09
C ILE A 131 -9.82 6.27 11.20
N GLY A 132 -8.82 7.12 10.94
CA GLY A 132 -8.36 8.14 11.89
C GLY A 132 -9.46 9.14 12.30
N SER A 133 -10.56 9.22 11.53
CA SER A 133 -11.69 10.09 11.84
C SER A 133 -12.61 9.56 12.96
N GLY A 134 -12.51 8.27 13.32
CA GLY A 134 -13.38 7.64 14.33
C GLY A 134 -14.88 7.67 13.99
N LEU A 135 -15.23 7.82 12.71
CA LEU A 135 -16.63 7.88 12.28
C LEU A 135 -17.31 6.53 12.46
N ALA A 136 -18.52 6.54 12.98
CA ALA A 136 -19.41 5.41 13.08
C ALA A 136 -20.61 5.58 12.12
N GLY A 137 -21.20 4.44 11.69
CA GLY A 137 -22.35 4.45 10.77
C GLY A 137 -21.99 4.74 9.31
N VAL A 138 -20.74 4.56 8.92
CA VAL A 138 -20.25 4.76 7.55
C VAL A 138 -20.27 3.44 6.79
N LEU A 139 -20.62 3.50 5.50
CA LEU A 139 -20.44 2.40 4.55
C LEU A 139 -19.08 2.54 3.85
N TYR A 140 -18.22 1.55 4.02
CA TYR A 140 -16.96 1.42 3.31
C TYR A 140 -17.10 0.38 2.19
N VAL A 141 -16.71 0.76 0.98
CA VAL A 141 -16.61 -0.15 -0.17
C VAL A 141 -15.15 -0.24 -0.57
N LEU A 142 -14.57 -1.43 -0.49
CA LEU A 142 -13.16 -1.70 -0.72
C LEU A 142 -13.04 -2.73 -1.85
N ASP A 143 -12.21 -2.42 -2.82
CA ASP A 143 -11.92 -3.29 -3.97
C ASP A 143 -10.49 -3.82 -3.85
N GLU A 144 -10.36 -5.14 -3.64
CA GLU A 144 -9.10 -5.87 -3.49
C GLU A 144 -8.08 -5.18 -2.53
N PRO A 145 -8.45 -4.83 -1.28
CA PRO A 145 -7.55 -4.10 -0.39
C PRO A 145 -6.30 -4.90 0.01
N SER A 146 -6.32 -6.22 -0.15
CA SER A 146 -5.18 -7.12 0.10
C SER A 146 -4.16 -7.14 -1.04
N ILE A 147 -4.46 -6.55 -2.21
CA ILE A 147 -3.60 -6.64 -3.39
C ILE A 147 -2.18 -6.14 -3.09
N GLY A 148 -1.19 -6.98 -3.45
CA GLY A 148 0.24 -6.69 -3.22
C GLY A 148 0.68 -6.77 -1.77
N LEU A 149 -0.15 -7.25 -0.85
CA LEU A 149 0.28 -7.57 0.51
C LEU A 149 0.92 -8.95 0.60
N HIS A 150 1.95 -9.05 1.43
CA HIS A 150 2.43 -10.35 1.86
C HIS A 150 1.39 -10.98 2.82
N GLN A 151 1.25 -12.29 2.81
CA GLN A 151 0.28 -13.02 3.64
C GLN A 151 0.35 -12.65 5.15
N ARG A 152 1.54 -12.36 5.66
CA ARG A 152 1.75 -11.88 7.04
C ARG A 152 1.05 -10.55 7.32
N ASP A 153 1.04 -9.63 6.32
CA ASP A 153 0.47 -8.29 6.49
C ASP A 153 -1.04 -8.29 6.23
N ASN A 154 -1.55 -9.29 5.47
CA ASN A 154 -2.98 -9.47 5.25
C ASN A 154 -3.76 -9.64 6.56
N ARG A 155 -3.23 -10.39 7.52
CA ARG A 155 -3.85 -10.55 8.86
C ARG A 155 -4.00 -9.23 9.61
N LYS A 156 -3.04 -8.32 9.49
CA LYS A 156 -3.13 -6.98 10.10
C LYS A 156 -4.23 -6.16 9.44
N LEU A 157 -4.33 -6.24 8.10
CA LEU A 157 -5.41 -5.60 7.35
C LEU A 157 -6.78 -6.13 7.82
N ILE A 158 -6.98 -7.45 7.87
CA ILE A 158 -8.21 -8.08 8.33
C ILE A 158 -8.56 -7.63 9.76
N ALA A 159 -7.60 -7.66 10.69
CA ALA A 159 -7.82 -7.19 12.06
C ALA A 159 -8.26 -5.72 12.10
N THR A 160 -7.72 -4.90 11.21
CA THR A 160 -8.07 -3.49 11.09
C THR A 160 -9.47 -3.28 10.51
N LEU A 161 -9.85 -4.05 9.48
CA LEU A 161 -11.20 -4.03 8.92
C LEU A 161 -12.24 -4.46 9.96
N LYS A 162 -11.94 -5.50 10.75
CA LYS A 162 -12.79 -5.92 11.87
C LYS A 162 -12.97 -4.82 12.92
N ARG A 163 -11.89 -4.12 13.30
CA ARG A 163 -12.00 -2.96 14.20
C ARG A 163 -12.93 -1.88 13.64
N LEU A 164 -12.86 -1.60 12.34
CA LEU A 164 -13.76 -0.65 11.68
C LEU A 164 -15.22 -1.08 11.80
N ARG A 165 -15.51 -2.34 11.52
CA ARG A 165 -16.83 -2.94 11.68
C ARG A 165 -17.34 -2.77 13.11
N ASP A 166 -16.50 -3.12 14.08
CA ASP A 166 -16.85 -3.10 15.50
C ASP A 166 -17.10 -1.68 16.06
N LEU A 167 -16.65 -0.64 15.36
CA LEU A 167 -17.01 0.74 15.62
C LEU A 167 -18.43 1.12 15.12
N GLY A 168 -19.19 0.16 14.59
CA GLY A 168 -20.55 0.36 14.07
C GLY A 168 -20.62 0.77 12.61
N ASN A 169 -19.59 0.43 11.83
CA ASN A 169 -19.56 0.67 10.38
C ASN A 169 -19.97 -0.59 9.59
N THR A 170 -20.36 -0.38 8.35
CA THR A 170 -20.63 -1.45 7.38
C THR A 170 -19.48 -1.49 6.36
N LEU A 171 -18.95 -2.68 6.10
CA LEU A 171 -17.89 -2.88 5.13
C LEU A 171 -18.37 -3.83 4.03
N ILE A 172 -18.21 -3.41 2.78
CA ILE A 172 -18.33 -4.27 1.59
C ILE A 172 -16.93 -4.40 1.02
N VAL A 173 -16.42 -5.63 0.93
CA VAL A 173 -15.07 -5.91 0.47
C VAL A 173 -15.15 -6.86 -0.70
N VAL A 174 -14.63 -6.46 -1.86
CA VAL A 174 -14.41 -7.35 -3.00
C VAL A 174 -13.05 -7.98 -2.81
N GLU A 175 -12.99 -9.30 -2.67
CA GLU A 175 -11.75 -10.01 -2.35
C GLU A 175 -11.68 -11.40 -2.99
N HIS A 176 -10.45 -11.86 -3.17
CA HIS A 176 -10.12 -13.19 -3.69
C HIS A 176 -9.28 -14.00 -2.70
N ASP A 177 -8.90 -13.40 -1.58
CA ASP A 177 -8.09 -14.01 -0.54
C ASP A 177 -8.93 -14.90 0.38
N GLU A 178 -8.52 -16.14 0.56
CA GLU A 178 -9.23 -17.15 1.36
C GLU A 178 -9.37 -16.71 2.83
N GLU A 179 -8.30 -16.17 3.43
CA GLU A 179 -8.29 -15.76 4.84
C GLU A 179 -9.28 -14.63 5.09
N THR A 180 -9.37 -13.67 4.16
CA THR A 180 -10.34 -12.58 4.20
C THR A 180 -11.78 -13.08 4.09
N MET A 181 -12.02 -14.05 3.18
CA MET A 181 -13.35 -14.67 3.05
C MET A 181 -13.75 -15.45 4.31
N GLN A 182 -12.85 -16.21 4.91
CA GLN A 182 -13.10 -16.96 6.16
C GLN A 182 -13.50 -16.05 7.32
N GLU A 183 -12.89 -14.87 7.38
CA GLU A 183 -13.04 -13.91 8.48
C GLU A 183 -14.20 -12.92 8.26
N SER A 184 -14.93 -13.05 7.13
CA SER A 184 -16.10 -12.23 6.83
C SER A 184 -17.35 -12.74 7.57
N ASP A 185 -18.25 -11.82 7.94
CA ASP A 185 -19.53 -12.15 8.57
C ASP A 185 -20.52 -12.70 7.55
N TRP A 186 -20.41 -12.28 6.28
CA TRP A 186 -21.32 -12.64 5.19
C TRP A 186 -20.60 -12.63 3.86
N ILE A 187 -20.91 -13.58 3.00
CA ILE A 187 -20.34 -13.71 1.66
C ILE A 187 -21.45 -13.64 0.62
N VAL A 188 -21.20 -12.90 -0.44
CA VAL A 188 -22.00 -12.91 -1.67
C VAL A 188 -21.11 -13.39 -2.80
N ASP A 189 -21.41 -14.58 -3.33
CA ASP A 189 -20.69 -15.17 -4.47
C ASP A 189 -21.43 -14.82 -5.76
N ILE A 190 -20.73 -14.15 -6.68
CA ILE A 190 -21.30 -13.65 -7.94
C ILE A 190 -20.61 -14.39 -9.10
N GLY A 191 -21.44 -14.98 -9.96
CA GLY A 191 -20.97 -15.77 -11.08
C GLY A 191 -22.08 -16.05 -12.11
N PRO A 192 -22.00 -17.22 -12.82
CA PRO A 192 -20.92 -18.20 -12.83
C PRO A 192 -19.68 -17.79 -13.63
N GLY A 193 -19.81 -16.87 -14.59
CA GLY A 193 -18.74 -16.38 -15.45
C GLY A 193 -18.46 -14.89 -15.24
N ALA A 194 -17.82 -14.28 -16.24
CA ALA A 194 -17.51 -12.84 -16.26
C ALA A 194 -18.27 -12.13 -17.38
N GLY A 195 -18.48 -10.82 -17.26
CA GLY A 195 -19.18 -10.00 -18.26
C GLY A 195 -20.60 -10.48 -18.52
N GLU A 196 -20.95 -10.70 -19.78
CA GLU A 196 -22.30 -11.13 -20.21
C GLU A 196 -22.71 -12.50 -19.66
N PHE A 197 -21.78 -13.33 -19.22
CA PHE A 197 -22.00 -14.68 -18.67
C PHE A 197 -21.94 -14.72 -17.13
N GLY A 198 -21.97 -13.58 -16.48
CA GLY A 198 -21.89 -13.44 -15.04
C GLY A 198 -22.97 -12.53 -14.47
N GLY A 199 -22.76 -12.05 -13.25
CA GLY A 199 -23.65 -11.10 -12.59
C GLY A 199 -24.82 -11.74 -11.85
N GLU A 200 -24.87 -13.08 -11.74
CA GLU A 200 -25.86 -13.79 -10.93
C GLU A 200 -25.35 -14.02 -9.51
N VAL A 201 -26.19 -13.87 -8.51
CA VAL A 201 -25.88 -14.27 -7.15
C VAL A 201 -26.01 -15.77 -7.01
N ILE A 202 -24.87 -16.47 -6.99
CA ILE A 202 -24.79 -17.93 -6.85
C ILE A 202 -25.05 -18.35 -5.40
N TYR A 203 -24.53 -17.55 -4.46
CA TYR A 203 -24.70 -17.77 -3.04
C TYR A 203 -24.72 -16.46 -2.26
N SER A 204 -25.47 -16.46 -1.16
CA SER A 204 -25.49 -15.37 -0.19
C SER A 204 -25.65 -15.97 1.22
N GLY A 205 -24.62 -15.85 2.08
CA GLY A 205 -24.66 -16.46 3.41
C GLY A 205 -23.28 -16.54 4.07
N SER A 206 -23.13 -17.45 5.05
CA SER A 206 -21.89 -17.69 5.78
C SER A 206 -20.84 -18.40 4.94
N TYR A 207 -19.56 -18.31 5.35
CA TYR A 207 -18.45 -19.04 4.75
C TYR A 207 -18.72 -20.56 4.70
N ASP A 208 -19.13 -21.17 5.82
CA ASP A 208 -19.41 -22.62 5.92
C ASP A 208 -20.55 -23.06 4.98
N GLY A 209 -21.50 -22.18 4.72
CA GLY A 209 -22.58 -22.42 3.78
C GLY A 209 -22.07 -22.43 2.34
N LEU A 210 -21.18 -21.50 1.96
CA LEU A 210 -20.57 -21.43 0.63
C LEU A 210 -19.83 -22.72 0.26
N LEU A 211 -19.12 -23.32 1.22
CA LEU A 211 -18.37 -24.58 0.99
C LEU A 211 -19.24 -25.75 0.55
N LYS A 212 -20.54 -25.72 0.84
CA LYS A 212 -21.52 -26.78 0.54
C LYS A 212 -22.27 -26.56 -0.77
N VAL A 213 -22.11 -25.40 -1.40
CA VAL A 213 -22.82 -25.05 -2.64
C VAL A 213 -22.19 -25.78 -3.82
N GLU A 214 -22.95 -26.66 -4.47
CA GLU A 214 -22.43 -27.50 -5.55
C GLU A 214 -22.06 -26.73 -6.81
N ASN A 215 -22.88 -25.73 -7.17
CA ASN A 215 -22.71 -24.91 -8.37
C ASN A 215 -21.81 -23.68 -8.17
N SER A 216 -21.28 -23.46 -6.97
CA SER A 216 -20.30 -22.41 -6.70
C SER A 216 -18.90 -22.87 -7.08
N LEU A 217 -18.27 -22.16 -8.02
CA LEU A 217 -16.86 -22.38 -8.38
C LEU A 217 -15.94 -22.01 -7.22
N THR A 218 -16.22 -20.87 -6.58
CA THR A 218 -15.50 -20.39 -5.38
C THR A 218 -15.60 -21.42 -4.25
N GLY A 219 -16.82 -21.88 -3.93
CA GLY A 219 -17.06 -22.91 -2.92
C GLY A 219 -16.38 -24.26 -3.25
N ALA A 220 -16.28 -24.62 -4.53
CA ALA A 220 -15.60 -25.85 -4.95
C ALA A 220 -14.08 -25.80 -4.70
N TYR A 221 -13.43 -24.65 -4.96
CA TYR A 221 -12.00 -24.48 -4.67
C TYR A 221 -11.72 -24.35 -3.17
N LEU A 222 -12.47 -23.55 -2.46
CA LEU A 222 -12.30 -23.35 -1.00
C LEU A 222 -12.53 -24.64 -0.20
N SER A 223 -13.47 -25.49 -0.65
CA SER A 223 -13.74 -26.80 0.00
C SER A 223 -12.75 -27.90 -0.41
N GLY A 224 -11.85 -27.66 -1.35
CA GLY A 224 -10.94 -28.67 -1.89
C GLY A 224 -11.58 -29.67 -2.85
N ARG A 225 -12.90 -29.55 -3.17
CA ARG A 225 -13.57 -30.39 -4.18
C ARG A 225 -12.98 -30.17 -5.56
N ARG A 226 -12.39 -29.00 -5.79
CA ARG A 226 -11.65 -28.65 -7.00
C ARG A 226 -10.29 -28.09 -6.61
N SER A 227 -9.26 -28.46 -7.33
CA SER A 227 -7.90 -27.95 -7.11
C SER A 227 -7.14 -27.90 -8.44
N ILE A 228 -6.14 -27.02 -8.49
CA ILE A 228 -5.17 -27.00 -9.59
C ILE A 228 -4.07 -28.00 -9.23
N ALA A 229 -3.99 -29.09 -9.99
CA ALA A 229 -3.03 -30.15 -9.71
C ALA A 229 -1.59 -29.66 -9.93
N VAL A 230 -0.73 -29.87 -8.94
CA VAL A 230 0.70 -29.68 -9.10
C VAL A 230 1.24 -30.90 -9.85
N PRO A 231 1.96 -30.74 -10.98
CA PRO A 231 2.53 -31.86 -11.72
C PRO A 231 3.47 -32.69 -10.85
N ALA A 232 3.27 -34.00 -10.83
CA ALA A 232 4.14 -34.95 -10.10
C ALA A 232 5.58 -34.93 -10.63
N VAL A 233 5.76 -34.71 -11.94
CA VAL A 233 7.05 -34.56 -12.59
C VAL A 233 7.19 -33.13 -13.10
N ARG A 234 8.17 -32.40 -12.60
CA ARG A 234 8.50 -31.05 -13.07
C ARG A 234 9.40 -31.12 -14.29
N ARG A 235 9.26 -30.16 -15.19
CA ARG A 235 10.19 -30.00 -16.31
C ARG A 235 11.61 -29.80 -15.79
N PRO A 236 12.64 -30.48 -16.37
CA PRO A 236 14.03 -30.25 -15.96
C PRO A 236 14.44 -28.80 -16.30
N VAL A 237 15.31 -28.22 -15.48
CA VAL A 237 15.92 -26.93 -15.76
C VAL A 237 16.90 -27.08 -16.92
N ASP A 238 16.82 -26.19 -17.90
CA ASP A 238 17.79 -26.05 -18.97
C ASP A 238 18.72 -24.87 -18.64
N SER A 239 19.97 -25.16 -18.32
CA SER A 239 20.97 -24.17 -17.94
C SER A 239 21.40 -23.23 -19.09
N GLU A 240 21.11 -23.61 -20.33
CA GLU A 240 21.41 -22.78 -21.51
C GLU A 240 20.28 -21.80 -21.81
N ARG A 241 19.08 -22.01 -21.23
CA ARG A 241 17.89 -21.19 -21.41
C ARG A 241 17.53 -20.44 -20.13
N VAL A 242 18.43 -19.57 -19.72
CA VAL A 242 18.27 -18.74 -18.52
C VAL A 242 18.45 -17.26 -18.84
N LEU A 243 17.68 -16.43 -18.16
CA LEU A 243 17.93 -15.00 -18.05
C LEU A 243 18.78 -14.78 -16.80
N LYS A 244 19.97 -14.17 -16.98
CA LYS A 244 20.85 -13.85 -15.86
C LYS A 244 20.75 -12.35 -15.54
N VAL A 245 20.56 -12.06 -14.27
CA VAL A 245 20.72 -10.71 -13.71
C VAL A 245 21.96 -10.78 -12.83
N VAL A 246 22.95 -9.96 -13.14
CA VAL A 246 24.27 -9.98 -12.47
C VAL A 246 24.48 -8.67 -11.76
N ASP A 247 24.93 -8.73 -10.50
CA ASP A 247 25.31 -7.58 -9.67
C ASP A 247 24.20 -6.54 -9.54
N ALA A 248 22.97 -6.98 -9.31
CA ALA A 248 21.84 -6.08 -9.15
C ALA A 248 21.96 -5.28 -7.83
N ARG A 249 21.92 -3.94 -7.95
CA ARG A 249 22.15 -2.99 -6.84
C ARG A 249 21.04 -1.96 -6.70
N GLU A 250 20.01 -2.02 -7.54
CA GLU A 250 18.95 -1.00 -7.55
C GLU A 250 18.05 -1.16 -6.32
N ASN A 251 17.56 -0.05 -5.79
CA ASN A 251 16.73 0.03 -4.58
C ASN A 251 17.42 -0.61 -3.34
N ASN A 252 16.85 -1.69 -2.80
CA ASN A 252 17.37 -2.42 -1.64
C ASN A 252 18.18 -3.67 -2.01
N LEU A 253 18.47 -3.88 -3.29
CA LEU A 253 19.26 -5.03 -3.74
C LEU A 253 20.72 -4.86 -3.40
N GLN A 254 21.32 -5.90 -2.81
CA GLN A 254 22.69 -5.88 -2.32
C GLN A 254 23.59 -6.83 -3.14
N HIS A 255 23.94 -6.41 -4.36
CA HIS A 255 24.85 -7.15 -5.24
C HIS A 255 24.41 -8.60 -5.49
N ILE A 256 23.13 -8.80 -5.84
CA ILE A 256 22.60 -10.14 -6.03
C ILE A 256 22.78 -10.62 -7.48
N ASP A 257 23.09 -11.90 -7.63
CA ASP A 257 23.07 -12.62 -8.89
C ASP A 257 21.88 -13.58 -8.90
N VAL A 258 21.07 -13.54 -9.97
CA VAL A 258 19.87 -14.37 -10.10
C VAL A 258 19.82 -14.98 -11.50
N GLU A 259 19.53 -16.27 -11.58
CA GLU A 259 19.22 -16.98 -12.83
C GLU A 259 17.74 -17.36 -12.87
N LEU A 260 17.04 -16.90 -13.89
CA LEU A 260 15.63 -17.20 -14.15
C LEU A 260 15.52 -18.16 -15.33
N SER A 261 14.94 -19.32 -15.10
CA SER A 261 14.75 -20.33 -16.17
C SER A 261 13.64 -19.89 -17.13
N LEU A 262 13.99 -19.69 -18.40
CA LEU A 262 13.05 -19.27 -19.45
C LEU A 262 12.02 -20.34 -19.85
N ILE A 263 12.18 -21.57 -19.39
CA ILE A 263 11.19 -22.64 -19.65
C ILE A 263 10.17 -22.79 -18.53
N HIS A 264 10.34 -22.09 -17.40
CA HIS A 264 9.45 -22.11 -16.26
C HIS A 264 8.66 -20.80 -16.07
N ILE A 265 8.89 -19.83 -16.94
CA ILE A 265 8.19 -18.53 -16.96
C ILE A 265 7.01 -18.64 -17.93
#